data_8142a1450fb86ef2a5c0f8ae31905735
#
_entry.id   8142a1450fb86ef2a5c0f8ae31905735
#
_cell.length_a   1.000
_cell.length_b   1.000
_cell.length_c   1.000
_cell.angle_alpha   90.00
_cell.angle_beta   90.00
_cell.angle_gamma   90.00
#
_symmetry.space_group_name_H-M   'P 1'
#
loop_
_entity.id
_entity.type
_entity.pdbx_description
1 polymer ?
#
loop_
_entity_poly.entity_id
_entity_poly.type
_entity_poly.pdbx_seq_one_letter_code
_entity_poly.pdbx_strand_id
1 'polypeptide(L)'
;MTDPRSDRPDRRFALIPCAGTGSRAGGALPKQYQTVAGRPMIWYALAAFSACDAIAATALVLAPDDMPLESRFGAATFAGLRFDTAFVGGDSRHASVLAGLHHLAQLGAVDTDWVLVHDAARPGLTPAMIHALVRAVEADGDDDPDAAIGGILAVPVPDTLKRAEASGGALAGATGGATSGPKSGPKIGVTVPREGLWQAQTPQMFRVGVLREALRDAMAAGAVVTDEASAIERLGLHPRLVNGSLRNFKVTYPEDFALAEVLLETGAPVTSPTSGTPGASQ
;
A
#
# COMPACT_ATOMS: atom_id res chain seq x y z
N MET A 1 -29.67 -26.34 -3.21
CA MET A 1 -29.78 -25.08 -3.97
C MET A 1 -28.39 -24.49 -3.99
N THR A 2 -27.64 -24.63 -5.06
CA THR A 2 -26.33 -23.98 -5.25
C THR A 2 -26.55 -22.48 -5.40
N ASP A 3 -25.85 -21.68 -4.61
CA ASP A 3 -25.88 -20.21 -4.71
C ASP A 3 -25.42 -19.83 -6.14
N PRO A 4 -26.24 -19.12 -6.93
CA PRO A 4 -25.89 -18.74 -8.30
C PRO A 4 -24.67 -17.78 -8.35
N ARG A 5 -24.09 -17.40 -7.20
CA ARG A 5 -22.87 -16.59 -7.08
C ARG A 5 -21.60 -17.41 -7.05
N SER A 6 -21.66 -18.75 -6.97
CA SER A 6 -20.49 -19.65 -6.91
C SER A 6 -19.77 -19.85 -8.25
N ASP A 7 -20.35 -19.39 -9.37
CA ASP A 7 -19.83 -19.66 -10.73
C ASP A 7 -19.15 -18.42 -11.37
N ARG A 8 -19.03 -17.34 -10.62
CA ARG A 8 -18.40 -16.10 -11.07
C ARG A 8 -16.90 -16.12 -10.74
N PRO A 9 -16.00 -15.79 -11.70
CA PRO A 9 -14.59 -15.68 -11.40
C PRO A 9 -14.34 -14.60 -10.35
N ASP A 10 -13.43 -14.87 -9.41
CA ASP A 10 -13.03 -13.94 -8.37
C ASP A 10 -12.51 -12.63 -8.98
N ARG A 11 -13.03 -11.51 -8.53
CA ARG A 11 -12.57 -10.19 -8.93
C ARG A 11 -11.50 -9.69 -7.97
N ARG A 12 -10.75 -8.71 -8.43
CA ARG A 12 -9.70 -8.05 -7.65
C ARG A 12 -10.01 -6.58 -7.55
N PHE A 13 -10.05 -6.09 -6.32
CA PHE A 13 -10.31 -4.70 -6.00
C PHE A 13 -9.06 -4.07 -5.39
N ALA A 14 -8.81 -2.80 -5.66
CA ALA A 14 -7.80 -2.04 -4.96
C ALA A 14 -8.45 -1.16 -3.89
N LEU A 15 -7.76 -1.01 -2.75
CA LEU A 15 -8.18 -0.15 -1.65
C LEU A 15 -7.01 0.71 -1.19
N ILE A 16 -7.18 2.03 -1.23
CA ILE A 16 -6.14 3.00 -0.83
C ILE A 16 -6.63 3.81 0.36
N PRO A 17 -6.23 3.46 1.60
CA PRO A 17 -6.53 4.29 2.76
C PRO A 17 -5.72 5.59 2.71
N CYS A 18 -6.41 6.72 2.69
CA CYS A 18 -5.84 8.05 2.49
C CYS A 18 -6.35 9.11 3.50
N ALA A 19 -6.98 8.68 4.60
CA ALA A 19 -7.55 9.57 5.62
C ALA A 19 -6.54 10.08 6.66
N GLY A 20 -5.30 9.60 6.66
CA GLY A 20 -4.28 9.98 7.64
C GLY A 20 -3.69 11.37 7.39
N THR A 21 -3.37 12.10 8.46
CA THR A 21 -2.78 13.45 8.40
C THR A 21 -1.31 13.47 7.97
N GLY A 22 -0.60 12.32 8.05
CA GLY A 22 0.80 12.23 7.60
C GLY A 22 1.80 13.09 8.39
N SER A 23 1.56 13.36 9.66
CA SER A 23 2.25 14.34 10.53
C SER A 23 3.78 14.23 10.56
N ARG A 24 4.36 13.06 10.28
CA ARG A 24 5.81 12.84 10.29
C ARG A 24 6.56 13.43 9.09
N ALA A 25 5.87 13.68 7.98
CA ALA A 25 6.49 14.20 6.76
C ALA A 25 6.65 15.73 6.75
N GLY A 26 6.10 16.43 7.75
CA GLY A 26 6.08 17.89 7.79
C GLY A 26 5.18 18.51 6.71
N GLY A 27 4.98 19.82 6.78
CA GLY A 27 4.22 20.57 5.78
C GLY A 27 2.78 20.88 6.18
N ALA A 28 2.19 21.88 5.48
CA ALA A 28 0.82 22.35 5.71
C ALA A 28 -0.25 21.39 5.15
N LEU A 29 0.14 20.52 4.20
CA LEU A 29 -0.74 19.52 3.59
C LEU A 29 -0.33 18.12 4.04
N PRO A 30 -1.30 17.20 4.22
CA PRO A 30 -1.01 15.78 4.38
C PRO A 30 -0.08 15.28 3.26
N LYS A 31 0.88 14.41 3.62
CA LYS A 31 1.96 13.99 2.71
C LYS A 31 1.47 13.39 1.39
N GLN A 32 0.34 12.66 1.41
CA GLN A 32 -0.25 12.05 0.22
C GLN A 32 -0.73 13.08 -0.81
N TYR A 33 -0.91 14.32 -0.40
CA TYR A 33 -1.32 15.46 -1.25
C TYR A 33 -0.16 16.35 -1.67
N GLN A 34 1.04 16.15 -1.11
CA GLN A 34 2.22 16.89 -1.53
C GLN A 34 2.66 16.46 -2.93
N THR A 35 3.19 17.43 -3.69
CA THR A 35 3.63 17.20 -5.07
C THR A 35 4.97 16.48 -5.09
N VAL A 36 5.09 15.47 -5.93
CA VAL A 36 6.32 14.73 -6.26
C VAL A 36 6.37 14.59 -7.78
N ALA A 37 7.48 14.93 -8.41
CA ALA A 37 7.64 14.89 -9.88
C ALA A 37 6.42 15.44 -10.64
N GLY A 38 5.94 16.62 -10.22
CA GLY A 38 4.87 17.36 -10.87
C GLY A 38 3.43 16.84 -10.64
N ARG A 39 3.22 15.80 -9.81
CA ARG A 39 1.89 15.26 -9.50
C ARG A 39 1.69 15.10 -7.99
N PRO A 40 0.44 15.17 -7.45
CA PRO A 40 0.17 14.76 -6.08
C PRO A 40 0.61 13.31 -5.85
N MET A 41 1.23 13.00 -4.71
CA MET A 41 1.77 11.65 -4.44
C MET A 41 0.73 10.55 -4.64
N ILE A 42 -0.52 10.75 -4.22
CA ILE A 42 -1.62 9.79 -4.39
C ILE A 42 -1.89 9.45 -5.86
N TRP A 43 -1.58 10.38 -6.78
CA TRP A 43 -1.80 10.19 -8.21
C TRP A 43 -1.10 8.93 -8.73
N TYR A 44 0.12 8.65 -8.26
CA TYR A 44 0.93 7.53 -8.74
C TYR A 44 0.32 6.17 -8.38
N ALA A 45 -0.19 6.03 -7.16
CA ALA A 45 -0.90 4.81 -6.74
C ALA A 45 -2.19 4.60 -7.55
N LEU A 46 -2.98 5.66 -7.73
CA LEU A 46 -4.19 5.62 -8.54
C LEU A 46 -3.89 5.29 -10.01
N ALA A 47 -2.84 5.86 -10.57
CA ALA A 47 -2.41 5.60 -11.95
C ALA A 47 -1.95 4.15 -12.13
N ALA A 48 -1.18 3.59 -11.18
CA ALA A 48 -0.72 2.21 -11.23
C ALA A 48 -1.88 1.20 -11.24
N PHE A 49 -2.88 1.38 -10.36
CA PHE A 49 -4.07 0.53 -10.35
C PHE A 49 -4.97 0.77 -11.56
N SER A 50 -5.11 2.01 -11.99
CA SER A 50 -5.91 2.36 -13.17
C SER A 50 -5.36 1.75 -14.45
N ALA A 51 -4.04 1.63 -14.56
CA ALA A 51 -3.36 1.01 -15.70
C ALA A 51 -3.32 -0.53 -15.64
N CYS A 52 -3.75 -1.15 -14.53
CA CYS A 52 -3.75 -2.60 -14.36
C CYS A 52 -5.13 -3.17 -14.73
N ASP A 53 -5.18 -3.99 -15.76
CA ASP A 53 -6.40 -4.65 -16.26
C ASP A 53 -6.94 -5.73 -15.31
N ALA A 54 -6.07 -6.28 -14.44
CA ALA A 54 -6.46 -7.25 -13.42
C ALA A 54 -7.36 -6.64 -12.32
N ILE A 55 -7.46 -5.30 -12.21
CA ILE A 55 -8.20 -4.61 -11.14
C ILE A 55 -9.58 -4.18 -11.65
N ALA A 56 -10.62 -4.71 -11.02
CA ALA A 56 -12.01 -4.43 -11.37
C ALA A 56 -12.46 -3.01 -10.97
N ALA A 57 -12.09 -2.58 -9.77
CA ALA A 57 -12.34 -1.22 -9.28
C ALA A 57 -11.33 -0.84 -8.19
N THR A 58 -11.09 0.47 -8.03
CA THR A 58 -10.22 1.04 -7.00
C THR A 58 -11.04 1.96 -6.10
N ALA A 59 -11.03 1.73 -4.79
CA ALA A 59 -11.63 2.61 -3.79
C ALA A 59 -10.54 3.44 -3.11
N LEU A 60 -10.71 4.75 -3.12
CA LEU A 60 -9.90 5.71 -2.37
C LEU A 60 -10.69 6.14 -1.13
N VAL A 61 -10.13 5.90 0.06
CA VAL A 61 -10.78 6.24 1.33
C VAL A 61 -10.18 7.50 1.91
N LEU A 62 -10.94 8.57 1.93
CA LEU A 62 -10.61 9.88 2.49
C LEU A 62 -11.25 10.06 3.87
N ALA A 63 -10.78 11.04 4.63
CA ALA A 63 -11.43 11.45 5.87
C ALA A 63 -12.84 12.02 5.57
N PRO A 64 -13.80 11.89 6.51
CA PRO A 64 -15.17 12.37 6.30
C PRO A 64 -15.29 13.87 6.00
N ASP A 65 -14.34 14.65 6.52
CA ASP A 65 -14.27 16.12 6.39
C ASP A 65 -13.27 16.58 5.30
N ASP A 66 -12.68 15.64 4.56
CA ASP A 66 -11.75 15.99 3.47
C ASP A 66 -12.53 16.51 2.24
N MET A 67 -11.84 17.24 1.38
CA MET A 67 -12.45 17.71 0.14
C MET A 67 -12.16 16.76 -1.04
N PRO A 68 -13.05 16.71 -2.05
CA PRO A 68 -12.81 15.95 -3.27
C PRO A 68 -11.47 16.32 -3.92
N LEU A 69 -10.77 15.32 -4.47
CA LEU A 69 -9.46 15.53 -5.12
C LEU A 69 -9.54 16.55 -6.26
N GLU A 70 -10.61 16.53 -7.03
CA GLU A 70 -10.86 17.46 -8.13
C GLU A 70 -11.00 18.92 -7.66
N SER A 71 -11.58 19.11 -6.47
CA SER A 71 -11.69 20.42 -5.85
C SER A 71 -10.33 20.93 -5.34
N ARG A 72 -9.46 20.00 -4.91
CA ARG A 72 -8.13 20.32 -4.38
C ARG A 72 -7.10 20.59 -5.47
N PHE A 73 -7.12 19.82 -6.57
CA PHE A 73 -6.06 19.77 -7.58
C PHE A 73 -6.54 20.12 -8.99
N GLY A 74 -7.84 20.34 -9.19
CA GLY A 74 -8.47 20.49 -10.48
C GLY A 74 -8.81 19.15 -11.15
N ALA A 75 -9.94 19.10 -11.85
CA ALA A 75 -10.46 17.89 -12.48
C ALA A 75 -9.50 17.27 -13.52
N ALA A 76 -8.72 18.08 -14.22
CA ALA A 76 -7.75 17.62 -15.21
C ALA A 76 -6.62 16.75 -14.61
N THR A 77 -6.30 16.92 -13.32
CA THR A 77 -5.18 16.20 -12.67
C THR A 77 -5.39 14.70 -12.67
N PHE A 78 -6.63 14.25 -12.44
CA PHE A 78 -6.98 12.83 -12.34
C PHE A 78 -7.78 12.31 -13.54
N ALA A 79 -7.91 13.12 -14.58
CA ALA A 79 -8.66 12.75 -15.79
C ALA A 79 -8.12 11.45 -16.40
N GLY A 80 -9.03 10.51 -16.73
CA GLY A 80 -8.69 9.20 -17.30
C GLY A 80 -8.28 8.14 -16.27
N LEU A 81 -8.12 8.48 -14.99
CA LEU A 81 -7.89 7.48 -13.94
C LEU A 81 -9.24 6.88 -13.47
N ARG A 82 -9.23 5.58 -13.20
CA ARG A 82 -10.41 4.80 -12.77
C ARG A 82 -10.35 4.56 -11.27
N PHE A 83 -11.11 5.30 -10.50
CA PHE A 83 -11.26 5.11 -9.06
C PHE A 83 -12.59 5.68 -8.58
N ASP A 84 -13.05 5.21 -7.43
CA ASP A 84 -14.18 5.74 -6.68
C ASP A 84 -13.69 6.29 -5.34
N THR A 85 -14.31 7.37 -4.85
CA THR A 85 -13.89 8.04 -3.63
C THR A 85 -14.94 7.87 -2.54
N ALA A 86 -14.52 7.37 -1.37
CA ALA A 86 -15.35 7.20 -0.19
C ALA A 86 -14.85 8.08 0.96
N PHE A 87 -15.70 8.97 1.47
CA PHE A 87 -15.42 9.84 2.61
C PHE A 87 -15.81 9.16 3.93
N VAL A 88 -15.18 8.00 4.22
CA VAL A 88 -15.52 7.11 5.34
C VAL A 88 -14.31 6.74 6.19
N GLY A 89 -13.19 7.44 6.02
CA GLY A 89 -11.97 7.15 6.76
C GLY A 89 -12.16 7.30 8.28
N GLY A 90 -11.58 6.37 9.03
CA GLY A 90 -11.64 6.35 10.49
C GLY A 90 -10.38 6.92 11.15
N ASP A 91 -10.36 6.90 12.48
CA ASP A 91 -9.30 7.46 13.33
C ASP A 91 -7.95 6.73 13.22
N SER A 92 -7.93 5.58 12.58
CA SER A 92 -6.74 4.78 12.35
C SER A 92 -6.69 4.23 10.92
N ARG A 93 -5.48 3.78 10.48
CA ARG A 93 -5.32 3.18 9.17
C ARG A 93 -6.20 1.94 9.01
N HIS A 94 -6.23 1.05 9.98
CA HIS A 94 -7.05 -0.17 9.94
C HIS A 94 -8.56 0.11 10.00
N ALA A 95 -9.00 1.14 10.74
CA ALA A 95 -10.39 1.59 10.70
C ALA A 95 -10.79 2.11 9.32
N SER A 96 -9.91 2.88 8.66
CA SER A 96 -10.11 3.34 7.29
C SER A 96 -10.16 2.19 6.28
N VAL A 97 -9.31 1.16 6.46
CA VAL A 97 -9.37 -0.04 5.61
C VAL A 97 -10.68 -0.79 5.81
N LEU A 98 -11.11 -1.00 7.05
CA LEU A 98 -12.39 -1.67 7.34
C LEU A 98 -13.58 -0.93 6.73
N ALA A 99 -13.63 0.40 6.86
CA ALA A 99 -14.66 1.22 6.23
C ALA A 99 -14.61 1.13 4.70
N GLY A 100 -13.40 1.11 4.11
CA GLY A 100 -13.21 0.92 2.68
C GLY A 100 -13.65 -0.46 2.18
N LEU A 101 -13.47 -1.53 2.97
CA LEU A 101 -14.01 -2.86 2.63
C LEU A 101 -15.54 -2.86 2.58
N HIS A 102 -16.21 -2.12 3.48
CA HIS A 102 -17.66 -1.94 3.41
C HIS A 102 -18.08 -1.15 2.17
N HIS A 103 -17.29 -0.14 1.78
CA HIS A 103 -17.54 0.60 0.54
C HIS A 103 -17.34 -0.27 -0.70
N LEU A 104 -16.30 -1.11 -0.75
CA LEU A 104 -16.11 -2.07 -1.84
C LEU A 104 -17.30 -3.04 -1.99
N ALA A 105 -17.92 -3.44 -0.88
CA ALA A 105 -19.14 -4.25 -0.92
C ALA A 105 -20.30 -3.52 -1.61
N GLN A 106 -20.41 -2.19 -1.45
CA GLN A 106 -21.39 -1.36 -2.17
C GLN A 106 -21.08 -1.28 -3.67
N LEU A 107 -19.80 -1.35 -4.05
CA LEU A 107 -19.33 -1.47 -5.43
C LEU A 107 -19.46 -2.91 -5.97
N GLY A 108 -20.06 -3.82 -5.20
CA GLY A 108 -20.38 -5.19 -5.57
C GLY A 108 -19.27 -6.21 -5.28
N ALA A 109 -18.28 -5.89 -4.45
CA ALA A 109 -17.33 -6.90 -3.95
C ALA A 109 -18.04 -7.89 -3.02
N VAL A 110 -17.66 -9.16 -3.09
CA VAL A 110 -18.14 -10.23 -2.20
C VAL A 110 -16.95 -10.82 -1.41
N ASP A 111 -17.26 -11.62 -0.40
CA ASP A 111 -16.27 -12.15 0.54
C ASP A 111 -15.17 -13.00 -0.10
N THR A 112 -15.49 -13.68 -1.20
CA THR A 112 -14.55 -14.48 -1.98
C THR A 112 -13.71 -13.67 -2.95
N ASP A 113 -14.06 -12.41 -3.23
CA ASP A 113 -13.22 -11.53 -4.07
C ASP A 113 -11.91 -11.17 -3.35
N TRP A 114 -10.93 -10.73 -4.12
CA TRP A 114 -9.66 -10.26 -3.61
C TRP A 114 -9.64 -8.74 -3.40
N VAL A 115 -8.96 -8.28 -2.36
CA VAL A 115 -8.63 -6.88 -2.16
C VAL A 115 -7.13 -6.68 -2.03
N LEU A 116 -6.60 -5.70 -2.75
CA LEU A 116 -5.21 -5.25 -2.69
C LEU A 116 -5.18 -3.91 -1.93
N VAL A 117 -4.74 -3.92 -0.68
CA VAL A 117 -4.64 -2.70 0.14
C VAL A 117 -3.27 -2.05 -0.09
N HIS A 118 -3.25 -0.76 -0.45
CA HIS A 118 -2.03 -0.06 -0.79
C HIS A 118 -1.91 1.31 -0.11
N ASP A 119 -0.72 1.61 0.40
CA ASP A 119 -0.43 2.89 1.04
C ASP A 119 -0.34 4.03 0.00
N ALA A 120 -1.12 5.09 0.17
CA ALA A 120 -1.06 6.32 -0.64
C ALA A 120 0.35 6.97 -0.69
N ALA A 121 1.22 6.63 0.26
CA ALA A 121 2.58 7.16 0.39
C ALA A 121 3.65 6.27 -0.26
N ARG A 122 3.29 5.36 -1.16
CA ARG A 122 4.22 4.54 -1.96
C ARG A 122 4.03 4.83 -3.45
N PRO A 123 4.61 5.92 -3.95
CA PRO A 123 4.38 6.34 -5.35
C PRO A 123 5.10 5.46 -6.38
N GLY A 124 5.97 4.54 -5.94
CA GLY A 124 6.76 3.68 -6.83
C GLY A 124 6.09 2.37 -7.26
N LEU A 125 4.80 2.17 -6.93
CA LEU A 125 4.04 1.00 -7.40
C LEU A 125 3.91 1.00 -8.92
N THR A 126 4.05 -0.20 -9.53
CA THR A 126 3.86 -0.39 -10.97
C THR A 126 2.84 -1.50 -11.26
N PRO A 127 2.18 -1.49 -12.43
CA PRO A 127 1.30 -2.61 -12.85
C PRO A 127 2.02 -3.96 -12.84
N ALA A 128 3.31 -4.00 -13.18
CA ALA A 128 4.11 -5.23 -13.14
C ALA A 128 4.20 -5.83 -11.72
N MET A 129 4.35 -4.99 -10.69
CA MET A 129 4.36 -5.45 -9.29
C MET A 129 2.98 -5.97 -8.87
N ILE A 130 1.90 -5.30 -9.30
CA ILE A 130 0.52 -5.75 -9.04
C ILE A 130 0.31 -7.13 -9.65
N HIS A 131 0.65 -7.31 -10.93
CA HIS A 131 0.54 -8.61 -11.60
C HIS A 131 1.43 -9.69 -10.97
N ALA A 132 2.63 -9.35 -10.49
CA ALA A 132 3.50 -10.30 -9.80
C ALA A 132 2.86 -10.80 -8.50
N LEU A 133 2.27 -9.89 -7.71
CA LEU A 133 1.56 -10.26 -6.48
C LEU A 133 0.34 -11.15 -6.79
N VAL A 134 -0.50 -10.73 -7.75
CA VAL A 134 -1.70 -11.48 -8.15
C VAL A 134 -1.32 -12.89 -8.59
N ARG A 135 -0.34 -13.03 -9.50
CA ARG A 135 0.11 -14.35 -9.96
C ARG A 135 0.65 -15.23 -8.83
N ALA A 136 1.43 -14.64 -7.92
CA ALA A 136 2.01 -15.42 -6.83
C ALA A 136 0.96 -15.90 -5.81
N VAL A 137 -0.09 -15.12 -5.59
CA VAL A 137 -1.18 -15.47 -4.67
C VAL A 137 -2.15 -16.48 -5.30
N GLU A 138 -2.37 -16.42 -6.62
CA GLU A 138 -3.36 -17.26 -7.29
C GLU A 138 -2.77 -18.54 -7.91
N ALA A 139 -1.43 -18.67 -8.00
CA ALA A 139 -0.77 -19.78 -8.69
C ALA A 139 -0.86 -21.14 -7.97
N ASP A 140 -1.10 -21.15 -6.65
CA ASP A 140 -0.95 -22.36 -5.83
C ASP A 140 -2.28 -22.80 -5.16
N GLY A 141 -3.39 -22.71 -5.90
CA GLY A 141 -4.76 -22.95 -5.38
C GLY A 141 -5.05 -24.33 -4.80
N ASP A 142 -4.25 -25.37 -5.08
CA ASP A 142 -4.66 -26.75 -4.76
C ASP A 142 -3.75 -27.50 -3.75
N ASP A 143 -2.47 -27.12 -3.58
CA ASP A 143 -1.53 -27.91 -2.77
C ASP A 143 -1.11 -27.28 -1.45
N ASP A 144 -1.35 -25.98 -1.23
CA ASP A 144 -0.99 -25.28 0.01
C ASP A 144 -2.20 -24.57 0.60
N PRO A 145 -2.77 -25.03 1.73
CA PRO A 145 -3.93 -24.41 2.37
C PRO A 145 -3.68 -22.96 2.80
N ASP A 146 -2.42 -22.55 3.01
CA ASP A 146 -2.04 -21.19 3.33
C ASP A 146 -1.91 -20.29 2.07
N ALA A 147 -1.71 -20.86 0.88
CA ALA A 147 -1.63 -20.12 -0.37
C ALA A 147 -2.94 -19.40 -0.75
N ALA A 148 -4.08 -19.97 -0.36
CA ALA A 148 -5.41 -19.40 -0.60
C ALA A 148 -5.73 -18.16 0.26
N ILE A 149 -4.86 -17.80 1.22
CA ILE A 149 -5.11 -16.74 2.21
C ILE A 149 -4.74 -15.38 1.66
N GLY A 150 -3.62 -15.28 0.93
CA GLY A 150 -3.12 -14.04 0.37
C GLY A 150 -1.60 -13.89 0.48
N GLY A 151 -1.13 -12.69 0.15
CA GLY A 151 0.29 -12.37 0.19
C GLY A 151 0.57 -10.88 0.18
N ILE A 152 1.82 -10.54 0.40
CA ILE A 152 2.27 -9.15 0.45
C ILE A 152 3.51 -8.95 -0.42
N LEU A 153 3.66 -7.77 -0.99
CA LEU A 153 4.96 -7.36 -1.51
C LEU A 153 5.92 -7.10 -0.34
N ALA A 154 7.13 -7.59 -0.45
CA ALA A 154 8.18 -7.38 0.54
C ALA A 154 9.56 -7.44 -0.11
N VAL A 155 10.58 -6.89 0.56
CA VAL A 155 11.98 -6.99 0.13
C VAL A 155 12.82 -7.57 1.26
N PRO A 156 13.79 -8.48 1.00
CA PRO A 156 14.71 -8.94 2.00
C PRO A 156 15.49 -7.76 2.59
N VAL A 157 15.78 -7.80 3.89
CA VAL A 157 16.59 -6.75 4.54
C VAL A 157 18.07 -6.88 4.11
N PRO A 158 18.64 -5.89 3.39
CA PRO A 158 20.01 -5.99 2.90
C PRO A 158 21.04 -5.61 3.96
N ASP A 159 20.70 -4.72 4.89
CA ASP A 159 21.63 -4.12 5.85
C ASP A 159 21.67 -4.84 7.19
N THR A 160 22.75 -4.61 7.95
CA THR A 160 22.85 -5.07 9.33
C THR A 160 21.91 -4.30 10.23
N LEU A 161 21.00 -5.00 10.91
CA LEU A 161 20.03 -4.39 11.84
C LEU A 161 20.63 -4.25 13.25
N LYS A 162 20.34 -3.11 13.88
CA LYS A 162 20.69 -2.82 15.27
C LYS A 162 19.41 -2.55 16.06
N ARG A 163 19.27 -3.18 17.22
CA ARG A 163 18.25 -2.80 18.20
C ARG A 163 18.88 -1.87 19.21
N ALA A 164 18.23 -0.72 19.45
CA ALA A 164 18.66 0.19 20.50
C ALA A 164 18.54 -0.45 21.88
N GLU A 165 19.40 -0.04 22.84
CA GLU A 165 19.19 -0.33 24.26
C GLU A 165 17.81 0.15 24.68
N ALA A 166 17.12 -0.61 25.50
CA ALA A 166 15.90 -0.16 26.14
C ALA A 166 16.28 0.98 27.11
N SER A 167 16.06 2.22 26.66
CA SER A 167 16.17 3.37 27.55
C SER A 167 15.04 3.21 28.58
N GLY A 168 15.33 3.36 29.86
CA GLY A 168 14.36 3.26 30.97
C GLY A 168 13.34 4.41 31.00
N GLY A 169 12.87 4.84 29.85
CA GLY A 169 11.80 5.81 29.60
C GLY A 169 11.25 5.52 28.22
N ALA A 170 9.94 5.54 28.07
CA ALA A 170 9.14 5.19 26.93
C ALA A 170 9.87 5.43 25.59
N LEU A 171 9.85 4.42 24.70
CA LEU A 171 10.19 4.57 23.30
C LEU A 171 9.38 5.73 22.71
N ALA A 172 9.94 6.94 22.79
CA ALA A 172 9.43 8.05 22.00
C ALA A 172 9.64 7.64 20.55
N GLY A 173 8.56 7.26 19.88
CA GLY A 173 8.56 7.13 18.42
C GLY A 173 9.21 8.39 17.88
N ALA A 174 10.06 8.24 16.85
CA ALA A 174 10.76 9.34 16.21
C ALA A 174 9.77 10.34 15.61
N THR A 175 9.13 11.11 16.46
CA THR A 175 8.39 12.33 16.11
C THR A 175 9.40 13.45 16.18
N GLY A 176 9.76 14.03 15.03
CA GLY A 176 10.63 15.21 14.93
C GLY A 176 10.00 16.42 15.60
N GLY A 177 10.08 16.46 16.92
CA GLY A 177 9.81 17.61 17.75
C GLY A 177 11.01 17.79 18.67
N ALA A 178 11.65 18.94 18.65
CA ALA A 178 12.77 19.31 19.51
C ALA A 178 12.27 19.37 20.97
N THR A 179 12.27 18.22 21.63
CA THR A 179 12.27 18.16 23.09
C THR A 179 13.70 17.92 23.50
N SER A 180 14.16 18.65 24.51
CA SER A 180 15.49 18.54 25.14
C SER A 180 15.65 17.16 25.79
N GLY A 181 15.79 16.14 24.94
CA GLY A 181 16.22 14.80 25.30
C GLY A 181 17.72 14.76 25.56
N PRO A 182 18.25 13.66 26.12
CA PRO A 182 19.66 13.54 26.45
C PRO A 182 20.54 13.85 25.22
N LYS A 183 21.62 14.59 25.42
CA LYS A 183 22.56 15.06 24.38
C LYS A 183 23.25 13.94 23.59
N SER A 184 23.02 12.67 23.91
CA SER A 184 23.50 11.48 23.21
C SER A 184 22.33 10.68 22.65
N GLY A 185 22.36 10.37 21.33
CA GLY A 185 21.37 9.50 20.69
C GLY A 185 21.32 8.09 21.31
N PRO A 186 20.37 7.25 20.88
CA PRO A 186 20.23 5.89 21.38
C PRO A 186 21.52 5.07 21.13
N LYS A 187 21.91 4.23 22.09
CA LYS A 187 23.05 3.32 21.96
C LYS A 187 22.62 1.98 21.36
N ILE A 188 23.56 1.28 20.77
CA ILE A 188 23.34 -0.08 20.27
C ILE A 188 23.24 -1.02 21.47
N GLY A 189 22.09 -1.70 21.62
CA GLY A 189 21.92 -2.79 22.58
C GLY A 189 22.36 -4.12 22.00
N VAL A 190 21.93 -4.45 20.77
CA VAL A 190 22.25 -5.74 20.12
C VAL A 190 22.19 -5.64 18.61
N THR A 191 23.01 -6.46 17.93
CA THR A 191 22.86 -6.73 16.49
C THR A 191 21.78 -7.79 16.30
N VAL A 192 20.79 -7.51 15.45
CA VAL A 192 19.74 -8.45 15.09
C VAL A 192 20.15 -9.20 13.83
N PRO A 193 20.19 -10.53 13.81
CA PRO A 193 20.38 -11.31 12.59
C PRO A 193 19.36 -10.90 11.54
N ARG A 194 19.79 -10.68 10.30
CA ARG A 194 18.88 -10.27 9.20
C ARG A 194 18.35 -11.43 8.37
N GLU A 195 18.89 -12.61 8.56
CA GLU A 195 18.50 -13.83 7.88
C GLU A 195 17.00 -14.10 8.10
N GLY A 196 16.25 -14.26 7.02
CA GLY A 196 14.80 -14.45 7.07
C GLY A 196 13.99 -13.20 7.39
N LEU A 197 14.61 -12.02 7.58
CA LEU A 197 13.88 -10.77 7.77
C LEU A 197 13.55 -10.12 6.44
N TRP A 198 12.29 -9.68 6.34
CA TRP A 198 11.75 -8.97 5.18
C TRP A 198 11.14 -7.63 5.61
N GLN A 199 11.29 -6.66 4.76
CA GLN A 199 10.66 -5.35 4.91
C GLN A 199 9.33 -5.35 4.16
N ALA A 200 8.22 -5.39 4.90
CA ALA A 200 6.88 -5.42 4.33
C ALA A 200 6.60 -4.17 3.51
N GLN A 201 6.01 -4.37 2.35
CA GLN A 201 5.52 -3.33 1.47
C GLN A 201 4.02 -3.51 1.23
N THR A 202 3.42 -2.64 0.43
CA THR A 202 2.08 -2.79 -0.12
C THR A 202 2.15 -2.70 -1.66
N PRO A 203 1.19 -3.29 -2.41
CA PRO A 203 -0.07 -3.87 -1.95
C PRO A 203 0.09 -5.12 -1.09
N GLN A 204 -0.89 -5.30 -0.19
CA GLN A 204 -1.14 -6.53 0.53
C GLN A 204 -2.48 -7.09 0.04
N MET A 205 -2.50 -8.33 -0.44
CA MET A 205 -3.62 -8.95 -1.13
C MET A 205 -4.23 -10.07 -0.29
N PHE A 206 -5.53 -9.96 -0.01
CA PHE A 206 -6.27 -10.92 0.81
C PHE A 206 -7.70 -11.10 0.29
N ARG A 207 -8.38 -12.18 0.68
CA ARG A 207 -9.82 -12.32 0.50
C ARG A 207 -10.54 -11.22 1.29
N VAL A 208 -11.55 -10.58 0.67
CA VAL A 208 -12.31 -9.48 1.28
C VAL A 208 -12.92 -9.90 2.62
N GLY A 209 -13.57 -11.09 2.67
CA GLY A 209 -14.19 -11.61 3.88
C GLY A 209 -13.19 -11.88 4.99
N VAL A 210 -12.08 -12.54 4.67
CA VAL A 210 -11.03 -12.90 5.65
C VAL A 210 -10.39 -11.64 6.23
N LEU A 211 -10.02 -10.67 5.39
CA LEU A 211 -9.42 -9.43 5.88
C LEU A 211 -10.40 -8.63 6.74
N ARG A 212 -11.68 -8.58 6.35
CA ARG A 212 -12.71 -7.87 7.12
C ARG A 212 -12.87 -8.48 8.52
N GLU A 213 -12.91 -9.79 8.62
CA GLU A 213 -13.01 -10.51 9.90
C GLU A 213 -11.76 -10.27 10.75
N ALA A 214 -10.57 -10.47 10.20
CA ALA A 214 -9.30 -10.25 10.89
C ALA A 214 -9.18 -8.83 11.49
N LEU A 215 -9.58 -7.81 10.73
CA LEU A 215 -9.54 -6.43 11.21
C LEU A 215 -10.58 -6.17 12.30
N ARG A 216 -11.80 -6.72 12.18
CA ARG A 216 -12.84 -6.61 13.21
C ARG A 216 -12.41 -7.23 14.53
N ASP A 217 -11.86 -8.45 14.47
CA ASP A 217 -11.40 -9.19 15.64
C ASP A 217 -10.22 -8.47 16.30
N ALA A 218 -9.28 -7.96 15.53
CA ALA A 218 -8.16 -7.19 16.06
C ALA A 218 -8.63 -5.92 16.77
N MET A 219 -9.59 -5.18 16.17
CA MET A 219 -10.16 -3.97 16.78
C MET A 219 -10.95 -4.30 18.06
N ALA A 220 -11.76 -5.33 18.05
CA ALA A 220 -12.52 -5.77 19.22
C ALA A 220 -11.60 -6.18 20.39
N ALA A 221 -10.45 -6.78 20.08
CA ALA A 221 -9.43 -7.15 21.05
C ALA A 221 -8.53 -5.97 21.50
N GLY A 222 -8.70 -4.78 20.93
CA GLY A 222 -7.80 -3.64 21.20
C GLY A 222 -6.34 -3.91 20.78
N ALA A 223 -6.14 -4.79 19.80
CA ALA A 223 -4.82 -5.23 19.40
C ALA A 223 -4.13 -4.20 18.50
N VAL A 224 -2.81 -4.11 18.64
CA VAL A 224 -1.99 -3.27 17.75
C VAL A 224 -1.83 -3.98 16.42
N VAL A 225 -2.39 -3.40 15.36
CA VAL A 225 -2.25 -3.84 13.98
C VAL A 225 -1.41 -2.81 13.23
N THR A 226 -0.33 -3.23 12.61
CA THR A 226 0.59 -2.35 11.87
C THR A 226 0.28 -2.30 10.37
N ASP A 227 -0.20 -3.42 9.83
CA ASP A 227 -0.60 -3.62 8.44
C ASP A 227 -1.65 -4.73 8.32
N GLU A 228 -2.13 -5.04 7.11
CA GLU A 228 -3.14 -6.08 6.89
C GLU A 228 -2.61 -7.47 7.23
N ALA A 229 -1.35 -7.75 6.88
CA ALA A 229 -0.73 -9.04 7.18
C ALA A 229 -0.72 -9.33 8.69
N SER A 230 -0.40 -8.34 9.53
CA SER A 230 -0.38 -8.53 10.99
C SER A 230 -1.77 -8.83 11.58
N ALA A 231 -2.86 -8.39 10.93
CA ALA A 231 -4.21 -8.80 11.31
C ALA A 231 -4.49 -10.26 10.92
N ILE A 232 -4.05 -10.69 9.75
CA ILE A 232 -4.19 -12.07 9.25
C ILE A 232 -3.35 -13.04 10.09
N GLU A 233 -2.12 -12.69 10.43
CA GLU A 233 -1.23 -13.48 11.30
C GLU A 233 -1.84 -13.77 12.68
N ARG A 234 -2.65 -12.86 13.20
CA ARG A 234 -3.40 -13.07 14.46
C ARG A 234 -4.43 -14.21 14.39
N LEU A 235 -4.90 -14.56 13.20
CA LEU A 235 -5.75 -15.73 12.96
C LEU A 235 -4.94 -17.03 12.87
N GLY A 236 -3.61 -16.98 13.03
CA GLY A 236 -2.71 -18.11 12.88
C GLY A 236 -2.41 -18.47 11.42
N LEU A 237 -2.67 -17.55 10.51
CA LEU A 237 -2.48 -17.74 9.06
C LEU A 237 -1.16 -17.09 8.62
N HIS A 238 -0.53 -17.64 7.56
CA HIS A 238 0.80 -17.21 7.12
C HIS A 238 0.78 -16.70 5.67
N PRO A 239 0.56 -15.37 5.45
CA PRO A 239 0.55 -14.77 4.12
C PRO A 239 1.89 -14.95 3.39
N ARG A 240 1.84 -15.10 2.07
CA ARG A 240 3.02 -15.26 1.23
C ARG A 240 3.83 -13.97 1.13
N LEU A 241 5.18 -14.10 1.19
CA LEU A 241 6.11 -13.03 0.86
C LEU A 241 6.41 -13.05 -0.65
N VAL A 242 6.07 -11.98 -1.35
CA VAL A 242 6.31 -11.82 -2.79
C VAL A 242 7.35 -10.72 -3.00
N ASN A 243 8.34 -10.98 -3.84
CA ASN A 243 9.39 -10.01 -4.10
C ASN A 243 8.83 -8.68 -4.62
N GLY A 244 9.02 -7.63 -3.84
CA GLY A 244 8.73 -6.25 -4.18
C GLY A 244 9.92 -5.56 -4.85
N SER A 245 10.00 -4.25 -4.67
CA SER A 245 11.09 -3.44 -5.21
C SER A 245 11.47 -2.32 -4.25
N LEU A 246 12.75 -1.96 -4.20
CA LEU A 246 13.20 -0.77 -3.47
C LEU A 246 12.56 0.51 -4.03
N ARG A 247 12.13 0.54 -5.29
CA ARG A 247 11.37 1.67 -5.86
C ARG A 247 10.01 1.88 -5.19
N ASN A 248 9.43 0.83 -4.62
CA ASN A 248 8.14 0.87 -3.92
C ASN A 248 8.31 1.20 -2.43
N PHE A 249 9.30 2.04 -2.10
CA PHE A 249 9.51 2.49 -0.73
C PHE A 249 8.40 3.44 -0.27
N LYS A 250 8.26 3.57 1.05
CA LYS A 250 7.26 4.46 1.65
C LYS A 250 7.88 5.82 1.95
N VAL A 251 7.39 6.87 1.32
CA VAL A 251 7.72 8.25 1.67
C VAL A 251 7.24 8.52 3.09
N THR A 252 8.18 8.74 4.02
CA THR A 252 7.90 8.89 5.45
C THR A 252 8.45 10.18 6.02
N TYR A 253 9.66 10.55 5.59
CA TYR A 253 10.39 11.73 6.04
C TYR A 253 10.52 12.76 4.91
N PRO A 254 10.81 14.04 5.22
CA PRO A 254 10.97 15.09 4.20
C PRO A 254 12.03 14.76 3.12
N GLU A 255 13.12 14.12 3.50
CA GLU A 255 14.19 13.71 2.58
C GLU A 255 13.76 12.64 1.56
N ASP A 256 12.74 11.83 1.89
CA ASP A 256 12.23 10.79 0.99
C ASP A 256 11.58 11.37 -0.27
N PHE A 257 11.12 12.62 -0.21
CA PHE A 257 10.49 13.28 -1.37
C PHE A 257 11.47 13.46 -2.53
N ALA A 258 12.69 13.93 -2.24
CA ALA A 258 13.72 14.10 -3.26
C ALA A 258 14.11 12.75 -3.90
N LEU A 259 14.21 11.70 -3.10
CA LEU A 259 14.43 10.35 -3.62
C LEU A 259 13.28 9.87 -4.50
N ALA A 260 12.04 10.12 -4.08
CA ALA A 260 10.85 9.75 -4.86
C ALA A 260 10.82 10.48 -6.21
N GLU A 261 11.16 11.79 -6.26
CA GLU A 261 11.23 12.53 -7.52
C GLU A 261 12.19 11.89 -8.51
N VAL A 262 13.45 11.64 -8.09
CA VAL A 262 14.45 11.01 -8.95
C VAL A 262 13.99 9.65 -9.48
N LEU A 263 13.40 8.82 -8.62
CA LEU A 263 12.94 7.49 -9.01
C LEU A 263 11.74 7.51 -9.96
N LEU A 264 10.86 8.49 -9.82
CA LEU A 264 9.68 8.63 -10.68
C LEU A 264 10.05 9.24 -12.04
N GLU A 265 10.95 10.19 -12.09
CA GLU A 265 11.44 10.80 -13.35
C GLU A 265 12.22 9.76 -14.20
N THR A 266 13.06 8.94 -13.57
CA THR A 266 13.83 7.91 -14.29
C THR A 266 12.98 6.69 -14.70
N GLY A 267 11.79 6.55 -14.14
CA GLY A 267 10.87 5.43 -14.43
C GLY A 267 9.86 5.71 -15.55
N ALA A 268 9.89 6.86 -16.20
CA ALA A 268 9.11 7.07 -17.43
C ALA A 268 9.49 5.96 -18.43
N PRO A 269 8.49 5.30 -19.10
CA PRO A 269 8.80 4.33 -20.13
C PRO A 269 9.64 5.05 -21.20
N VAL A 270 10.86 4.59 -21.41
CA VAL A 270 11.64 4.96 -22.58
C VAL A 270 10.80 4.49 -23.77
N THR A 271 10.08 5.39 -24.42
CA THR A 271 9.49 5.12 -25.72
C THR A 271 10.67 4.86 -26.64
N SER A 272 10.90 3.59 -27.00
CA SER A 272 11.89 3.24 -28.00
C SER A 272 11.57 4.04 -29.26
N PRO A 273 12.53 4.75 -29.85
CA PRO A 273 12.30 5.42 -31.11
C PRO A 273 11.87 4.32 -32.11
N THR A 274 10.70 4.50 -32.70
CA THR A 274 10.23 3.66 -33.80
C THR A 274 11.35 3.61 -34.82
N SER A 275 11.91 2.42 -35.04
CA SER A 275 12.84 2.14 -36.10
C SER A 275 12.17 2.48 -37.42
N GLY A 276 12.44 3.67 -37.93
CA GLY A 276 12.09 4.06 -39.30
C GLY A 276 12.81 3.08 -40.25
N THR A 277 12.05 2.30 -40.97
CA THR A 277 12.52 1.49 -42.08
C THR A 277 13.20 2.40 -43.09
N PRO A 278 14.47 2.17 -43.47
CA PRO A 278 15.06 2.92 -44.56
C PRO A 278 14.35 2.52 -45.86
N GLY A 279 13.67 3.46 -46.47
CA GLY A 279 13.07 3.30 -47.79
C GLY A 279 14.12 2.81 -48.81
N ALA A 280 13.82 1.75 -49.47
CA ALA A 280 14.50 1.35 -50.71
C ALA A 280 14.29 2.47 -51.76
N SER A 281 15.38 3.05 -52.21
CA SER A 281 15.41 3.82 -53.45
C SER A 281 16.22 3.09 -54.48
N GLN A 282 15.65 2.99 -55.62
CA GLN A 282 16.15 2.40 -56.86
C GLN A 282 17.47 2.99 -57.30
#